data_49e95fbb4468ca7aced3945f1de2dbed
#
_entry.id   49e95fbb4468ca7aced3945f1de2dbed
#
_cell.length_a   1.000
_cell.length_b   1.000
_cell.length_c   1.000
_cell.angle_alpha   90.00
_cell.angle_beta   90.00
_cell.angle_gamma   90.00
#
_symmetry.space_group_name_H-M   'P 1'
#
loop_
_entity.id
_entity.type
_entity.pdbx_description
1 polymer ?
#
loop_
_entity_poly.entity_id
_entity_poly.type
_entity_poly.pdbx_seq_one_letter_code
_entity_poly.pdbx_strand_id
1 'polypeptide(L)'
;MKPESKPRPAIYKVSMSVYELKEGMVMAETFHVKNEEGVNLMFSSVGTKLTARHIEKLKSHRVEEIKVFSDKPPEPKPVEKKVTPKKKVESTTRKVQEVKKDFKLPEAKPTIKNELRDQAVNSIRNLFDATKESMVPGGNMTTAYHAVKDVDEVVYQLVNVIKFDPSGLVHINNLKSYDEYTYHHSLSVAVLSVAIGQTLGMTGGELRNLCRCAILHDIGKIFVPIDLINKPGKLDVKEFETVKDHAIRGGQYLKNGTIGNMELWIGIMCHHEKIDGTGYPRGLKKDEIPLYSRIISVADVYDALTSLRPYRSPMTPGEALEMVMSQAGTSFDINIVQAFKLKLELYPVNTIVELSDKRLGIVINNANASRPILQMLGSEEVINLSDLTNMSLVITRVHNPDESPSDEVKID
;
A
#
# COMPACT_ATOMS: atom_id res chain seq x y z
N MET A 1 -17.77 45.60 30.48
CA MET A 1 -17.04 45.35 29.24
C MET A 1 -15.75 44.64 29.59
N LYS A 2 -15.63 43.33 29.25
CA LYS A 2 -14.37 42.60 29.38
C LYS A 2 -13.50 42.96 28.18
N PRO A 3 -12.18 43.17 28.34
CA PRO A 3 -11.30 43.47 27.22
C PRO A 3 -11.19 42.24 26.32
N GLU A 4 -11.45 42.44 25.02
CA GLU A 4 -11.23 41.43 23.97
C GLU A 4 -9.75 41.03 23.94
N SER A 5 -9.45 39.76 24.18
CA SER A 5 -8.13 39.21 24.05
C SER A 5 -7.72 39.20 22.57
N LYS A 6 -6.67 39.94 22.23
CA LYS A 6 -6.06 39.88 20.88
C LYS A 6 -5.74 38.44 20.54
N PRO A 7 -6.04 37.97 19.29
CA PRO A 7 -5.69 36.62 18.87
C PRO A 7 -4.16 36.44 18.95
N ARG A 8 -3.73 35.30 19.49
CA ARG A 8 -2.31 34.93 19.51
C ARG A 8 -1.79 34.81 18.07
N PRO A 9 -0.60 35.32 17.74
CA PRO A 9 -0.04 35.20 16.41
C PRO A 9 0.11 33.71 16.03
N ALA A 10 -0.20 33.38 14.81
CA ALA A 10 0.00 32.04 14.29
C ALA A 10 1.51 31.72 14.25
N ILE A 11 1.88 30.52 14.72
CA ILE A 11 3.27 30.04 14.69
C ILE A 11 3.36 28.95 13.63
N TYR A 12 4.25 29.11 12.67
CA TYR A 12 4.47 28.22 11.55
C TYR A 12 5.75 27.38 11.75
N LYS A 13 5.76 26.15 11.24
CA LYS A 13 6.99 25.35 11.10
C LYS A 13 7.55 25.59 9.71
N VAL A 14 8.75 26.17 9.64
CA VAL A 14 9.39 26.57 8.38
C VAL A 14 10.72 25.83 8.26
N SER A 15 10.96 25.21 7.08
CA SER A 15 12.29 24.70 6.71
C SER A 15 13.18 25.88 6.35
N MET A 16 14.37 25.96 6.95
CA MET A 16 15.28 27.06 6.78
C MET A 16 16.70 26.54 6.57
N SER A 17 17.41 27.13 5.60
CA SER A 17 18.81 26.82 5.38
C SER A 17 19.66 27.15 6.60
N VAL A 18 20.63 26.29 6.91
CA VAL A 18 21.55 26.51 8.04
C VAL A 18 22.30 27.85 7.93
N TYR A 19 22.48 28.37 6.72
CA TYR A 19 23.11 29.66 6.47
C TYR A 19 22.21 30.87 6.78
N GLU A 20 20.90 30.68 6.85
CA GLU A 20 19.89 31.71 7.18
C GLU A 20 19.51 31.76 8.66
N LEU A 21 19.96 30.75 9.43
CA LEU A 21 19.65 30.64 10.85
C LEU A 21 20.25 31.80 11.64
N LYS A 22 19.47 32.30 12.60
CA LYS A 22 19.87 33.35 13.54
C LYS A 22 19.76 32.84 14.97
N GLU A 23 20.63 33.37 15.81
CA GLU A 23 20.57 33.12 17.24
C GLU A 23 19.20 33.51 17.82
N GLY A 24 18.66 32.67 18.69
CA GLY A 24 17.35 32.85 19.29
C GLY A 24 16.19 32.18 18.55
N MET A 25 16.39 31.72 17.32
CA MET A 25 15.40 30.88 16.63
C MET A 25 15.14 29.58 17.39
N VAL A 26 13.91 29.07 17.31
CA VAL A 26 13.48 27.90 18.09
C VAL A 26 13.28 26.70 17.19
N MET A 27 13.89 25.57 17.54
CA MET A 27 13.76 24.32 16.84
C MET A 27 12.32 23.81 16.79
N ALA A 28 11.82 23.46 15.61
CA ALA A 28 10.47 22.96 15.41
C ALA A 28 10.39 21.42 15.34
N GLU A 29 11.54 20.73 15.32
CA GLU A 29 11.64 19.27 15.39
C GLU A 29 12.93 18.86 16.12
N THR A 30 12.97 17.59 16.60
CA THR A 30 14.20 17.03 17.19
C THR A 30 15.18 16.71 16.07
N PHE A 31 16.41 17.15 16.22
CA PHE A 31 17.46 16.97 15.22
C PHE A 31 18.58 16.08 15.75
N HIS A 32 19.07 15.18 14.89
CA HIS A 32 20.14 14.25 15.20
C HIS A 32 21.31 14.46 14.24
N VAL A 33 22.53 14.33 14.73
CA VAL A 33 23.76 14.32 13.93
C VAL A 33 24.48 12.99 14.10
N LYS A 34 25.16 12.53 13.06
CA LYS A 34 26.03 11.35 13.16
C LYS A 34 27.40 11.76 13.68
N ASN A 35 27.95 10.98 14.63
CA ASN A 35 29.34 11.12 15.03
C ASN A 35 30.28 10.45 13.99
N GLU A 36 31.57 10.51 14.22
CA GLU A 36 32.59 9.91 13.34
C GLU A 36 32.45 8.39 13.22
N GLU A 37 31.81 7.73 14.17
CA GLU A 37 31.53 6.29 14.20
C GLU A 37 30.18 5.94 13.55
N GLY A 38 29.45 6.92 13.00
CA GLY A 38 28.14 6.74 12.33
C GLY A 38 26.95 6.62 13.28
N VAL A 39 27.14 6.80 14.60
CA VAL A 39 26.07 6.73 15.59
C VAL A 39 25.26 8.02 15.59
N ASN A 40 23.93 7.91 15.54
CA ASN A 40 23.01 9.06 15.65
C ASN A 40 23.01 9.60 17.07
N LEU A 41 23.51 10.81 17.26
CA LEU A 41 23.44 11.52 18.53
C LEU A 41 22.37 12.61 18.44
N MET A 42 21.54 12.73 19.47
CA MET A 42 20.57 13.83 19.57
C MET A 42 21.32 15.16 19.68
N PHE A 43 21.17 16.01 18.67
CA PHE A 43 21.80 17.32 18.63
C PHE A 43 20.99 18.34 19.40
N SER A 44 19.68 18.37 19.20
CA SER A 44 18.76 19.31 19.82
C SER A 44 17.34 18.79 19.79
N SER A 45 16.54 19.13 20.79
CA SER A 45 15.12 18.78 20.87
C SER A 45 14.21 19.93 20.40
N VAL A 46 12.96 19.59 20.10
CA VAL A 46 11.91 20.59 19.83
C VAL A 46 11.84 21.61 20.95
N GLY A 47 11.72 22.89 20.59
CA GLY A 47 11.63 23.99 21.53
C GLY A 47 12.99 24.57 21.99
N THR A 48 14.11 23.97 21.58
CA THR A 48 15.44 24.51 21.89
C THR A 48 15.68 25.80 21.13
N LYS A 49 16.11 26.87 21.85
CA LYS A 49 16.59 28.09 21.22
C LYS A 49 17.99 27.88 20.69
N LEU A 50 18.19 28.19 19.42
CA LEU A 50 19.51 28.13 18.79
C LEU A 50 20.44 29.20 19.31
N THR A 51 21.66 28.79 19.63
CA THR A 51 22.78 29.69 19.94
C THR A 51 23.75 29.75 18.77
N ALA A 52 24.63 30.73 18.71
CA ALA A 52 25.67 30.83 17.71
C ALA A 52 26.48 29.52 17.61
N ARG A 53 26.81 28.90 18.75
CA ARG A 53 27.52 27.60 18.82
C ARG A 53 26.72 26.44 18.20
N HIS A 54 25.39 26.44 18.36
CA HIS A 54 24.52 25.42 17.71
C HIS A 54 24.57 25.57 16.20
N ILE A 55 24.47 26.79 15.67
CA ILE A 55 24.49 27.09 14.24
C ILE A 55 25.84 26.71 13.62
N GLU A 56 26.94 27.04 14.28
CA GLU A 56 28.30 26.73 13.85
C GLU A 56 28.50 25.19 13.77
N LYS A 57 28.02 24.48 14.78
CA LYS A 57 28.08 23.00 14.82
C LYS A 57 27.20 22.36 13.75
N LEU A 58 26.02 22.90 13.42
CA LEU A 58 25.21 22.44 12.30
C LEU A 58 25.95 22.60 10.96
N LYS A 59 26.62 23.75 10.77
CA LYS A 59 27.46 24.03 9.58
C LYS A 59 28.62 23.04 9.44
N SER A 60 29.32 22.75 10.56
CA SER A 60 30.45 21.83 10.56
C SER A 60 30.04 20.37 10.22
N HIS A 61 28.78 19.98 10.52
CA HIS A 61 28.22 18.68 10.18
C HIS A 61 27.55 18.65 8.79
N ARG A 62 27.74 19.71 7.97
CA ARG A 62 27.19 19.84 6.59
C ARG A 62 25.67 19.66 6.54
N VAL A 63 24.96 20.13 7.56
CA VAL A 63 23.51 20.16 7.57
C VAL A 63 23.05 21.25 6.61
N GLU A 64 22.15 20.95 5.70
CA GLU A 64 21.66 21.93 4.70
C GLU A 64 20.46 22.73 5.21
N GLU A 65 19.47 22.04 5.80
CA GLU A 65 18.24 22.66 6.28
C GLU A 65 17.81 22.08 7.63
N ILE A 66 17.14 22.87 8.45
CA ILE A 66 16.44 22.42 9.67
C ILE A 66 15.09 23.12 9.76
N LYS A 67 14.16 22.55 10.55
CA LYS A 67 12.86 23.18 10.79
C LYS A 67 12.89 24.00 12.06
N VAL A 68 12.46 25.26 11.93
CA VAL A 68 12.33 26.23 13.03
C VAL A 68 10.90 26.76 13.12
N PHE A 69 10.52 27.25 14.28
CA PHE A 69 9.30 28.01 14.47
C PHE A 69 9.48 29.47 14.00
N SER A 70 8.51 29.96 13.22
CA SER A 70 8.47 31.34 12.69
C SER A 70 7.09 31.94 12.87
N ASP A 71 7.04 33.23 13.09
CA ASP A 71 5.82 34.05 13.08
C ASP A 71 5.37 34.43 11.65
N LYS A 72 6.22 34.18 10.66
CA LYS A 72 5.91 34.40 9.25
C LYS A 72 5.53 33.08 8.58
N PRO A 73 4.51 33.08 7.71
CA PRO A 73 4.21 31.90 6.89
C PRO A 73 5.42 31.55 6.00
N PRO A 74 5.60 30.26 5.62
CA PRO A 74 6.66 29.89 4.71
C PRO A 74 6.53 30.69 3.40
N GLU A 75 7.63 31.29 2.97
CA GLU A 75 7.66 31.94 1.65
C GLU A 75 7.40 30.86 0.59
N PRO A 76 6.52 31.13 -0.39
CA PRO A 76 6.36 30.22 -1.50
C PRO A 76 7.75 30.08 -2.17
N LYS A 77 8.29 28.85 -2.20
CA LYS A 77 9.55 28.60 -2.91
C LYS A 77 9.43 29.23 -4.30
N PRO A 78 10.45 29.98 -4.78
CA PRO A 78 10.44 30.52 -6.14
C PRO A 78 10.07 29.36 -7.07
N VAL A 79 8.99 29.52 -7.81
CA VAL A 79 8.64 28.59 -8.87
C VAL A 79 9.79 28.68 -9.87
N GLU A 80 10.77 27.79 -9.75
CA GLU A 80 11.68 27.54 -10.86
C GLU A 80 10.77 27.29 -12.05
N LYS A 81 10.88 28.13 -13.08
CA LYS A 81 10.17 27.92 -14.35
C LYS A 81 10.53 26.51 -14.79
N LYS A 82 9.69 25.55 -14.40
CA LYS A 82 9.81 24.15 -14.81
C LYS A 82 9.86 24.16 -16.32
N VAL A 83 11.03 23.92 -16.86
CA VAL A 83 11.19 23.41 -18.21
C VAL A 83 10.24 22.22 -18.28
N THR A 84 9.23 22.34 -19.11
CA THR A 84 8.09 21.44 -19.21
C THR A 84 8.53 19.97 -19.25
N PRO A 85 8.05 19.11 -18.33
CA PRO A 85 8.47 17.71 -18.26
C PRO A 85 8.07 16.87 -19.47
N LYS A 86 7.19 17.39 -20.35
CA LYS A 86 6.65 16.68 -21.52
C LYS A 86 7.69 15.99 -22.40
N LYS A 87 8.88 16.57 -22.61
CA LYS A 87 9.91 15.93 -23.46
C LYS A 87 10.61 14.74 -22.79
N LYS A 88 10.72 14.72 -21.46
CA LYS A 88 11.44 13.65 -20.73
C LYS A 88 10.57 12.41 -20.55
N VAL A 89 9.27 12.59 -20.30
CA VAL A 89 8.29 11.50 -20.17
C VAL A 89 8.06 10.81 -21.52
N GLU A 90 7.85 11.58 -22.61
CA GLU A 90 7.76 11.00 -23.95
C GLU A 90 9.03 10.23 -24.35
N SER A 91 10.21 10.69 -23.94
CA SER A 91 11.47 9.99 -24.25
C SER A 91 11.62 8.68 -23.48
N THR A 92 11.16 8.63 -22.22
CA THR A 92 11.24 7.41 -21.37
C THR A 92 10.22 6.37 -21.84
N THR A 93 9.00 6.78 -22.13
CA THR A 93 7.93 5.89 -22.63
C THR A 93 8.27 5.37 -24.05
N ARG A 94 8.79 6.22 -24.94
CA ARG A 94 9.32 5.78 -26.23
C ARG A 94 10.46 4.78 -26.06
N LYS A 95 11.43 5.03 -25.19
CA LYS A 95 12.52 4.07 -24.91
C LYS A 95 11.99 2.75 -24.39
N VAL A 96 11.01 2.76 -23.48
CA VAL A 96 10.39 1.53 -22.95
C VAL A 96 9.64 0.75 -24.03
N GLN A 97 8.91 1.45 -24.92
CA GLN A 97 8.19 0.82 -26.04
C GLN A 97 9.12 0.34 -27.16
N GLU A 98 10.20 1.07 -27.46
CA GLU A 98 11.21 0.68 -28.44
C GLU A 98 12.01 -0.54 -27.98
N VAL A 99 12.40 -0.59 -26.71
CA VAL A 99 13.16 -1.73 -26.14
C VAL A 99 12.33 -3.02 -26.12
N LYS A 100 11.00 -2.95 -25.90
CA LYS A 100 10.13 -4.14 -26.01
C LYS A 100 10.11 -4.79 -27.40
N LYS A 101 10.45 -4.04 -28.46
CA LYS A 101 10.50 -4.59 -29.83
C LYS A 101 11.78 -5.37 -30.13
N ASP A 102 12.89 -5.02 -29.48
CA ASP A 102 14.21 -5.57 -29.79
C ASP A 102 14.60 -6.78 -28.91
N PHE A 103 13.91 -6.98 -27.79
CA PHE A 103 14.13 -8.12 -26.89
C PHE A 103 13.01 -9.17 -27.02
N LYS A 104 13.38 -10.42 -27.37
CA LYS A 104 12.52 -11.58 -27.11
C LYS A 104 12.49 -11.84 -25.61
N LEU A 105 11.62 -11.09 -24.92
CA LEU A 105 11.36 -11.31 -23.50
C LEU A 105 10.66 -12.65 -23.31
N PRO A 106 11.03 -13.47 -22.31
CA PRO A 106 10.25 -14.62 -21.93
C PRO A 106 8.81 -14.17 -21.63
N GLU A 107 7.80 -14.91 -22.08
CA GLU A 107 6.42 -14.57 -21.74
C GLU A 107 6.24 -14.64 -20.22
N ALA A 108 5.97 -13.50 -19.59
CA ALA A 108 5.51 -13.45 -18.21
C ALA A 108 4.12 -14.09 -18.17
N LYS A 109 3.99 -15.24 -17.51
CA LYS A 109 2.69 -15.85 -17.29
C LYS A 109 2.07 -15.23 -16.04
N PRO A 110 1.01 -14.42 -16.18
CA PRO A 110 0.32 -13.88 -15.00
C PRO A 110 -0.26 -15.03 -14.19
N THR A 111 -0.20 -14.94 -12.86
CA THR A 111 -0.82 -15.93 -11.96
C THR A 111 -2.31 -16.11 -12.28
N ILE A 112 -2.98 -15.02 -12.62
CA ILE A 112 -4.39 -14.98 -13.00
C ILE A 112 -4.51 -14.38 -14.39
N LYS A 113 -5.13 -15.13 -15.31
CA LYS A 113 -5.41 -14.65 -16.68
C LYS A 113 -6.37 -13.46 -16.66
N ASN A 114 -6.24 -12.58 -17.65
CA ASN A 114 -7.05 -11.36 -17.74
C ASN A 114 -8.56 -11.67 -17.76
N GLU A 115 -8.98 -12.74 -18.44
CA GLU A 115 -10.39 -13.12 -18.52
C GLU A 115 -10.98 -13.45 -17.14
N LEU A 116 -10.24 -14.22 -16.32
CA LEU A 116 -10.67 -14.55 -14.95
C LEU A 116 -10.63 -13.32 -14.03
N ARG A 117 -9.62 -12.44 -14.19
CA ARG A 117 -9.55 -11.19 -13.47
C ARG A 117 -10.77 -10.31 -13.75
N ASP A 118 -11.10 -10.10 -15.03
CA ASP A 118 -12.20 -9.23 -15.43
C ASP A 118 -13.56 -9.83 -15.02
N GLN A 119 -13.72 -11.14 -15.10
CA GLN A 119 -14.88 -11.85 -14.57
C GLN A 119 -15.00 -11.64 -13.06
N ALA A 120 -13.90 -11.78 -12.30
CA ALA A 120 -13.89 -11.62 -10.86
C ALA A 120 -14.28 -10.19 -10.45
N VAL A 121 -13.67 -9.18 -11.07
CA VAL A 121 -13.97 -7.77 -10.82
C VAL A 121 -15.43 -7.46 -11.10
N ASN A 122 -15.99 -7.96 -12.22
CA ASN A 122 -17.40 -7.77 -12.55
C ASN A 122 -18.33 -8.45 -11.55
N SER A 123 -18.04 -9.68 -11.13
CA SER A 123 -18.86 -10.39 -10.12
C SER A 123 -18.83 -9.68 -8.76
N ILE A 124 -17.65 -9.17 -8.34
CA ILE A 124 -17.52 -8.37 -7.10
C ILE A 124 -18.32 -7.07 -7.22
N ARG A 125 -18.22 -6.35 -8.33
CA ARG A 125 -19.02 -5.13 -8.58
C ARG A 125 -20.51 -5.42 -8.48
N ASN A 126 -21.01 -6.41 -9.21
CA ASN A 126 -22.42 -6.80 -9.21
C ASN A 126 -22.90 -7.13 -7.79
N LEU A 127 -22.06 -7.77 -6.99
CA LEU A 127 -22.39 -8.07 -5.60
C LEU A 127 -22.54 -6.80 -4.74
N PHE A 128 -21.62 -5.84 -4.87
CA PHE A 128 -21.71 -4.58 -4.14
C PHE A 128 -22.95 -3.77 -4.56
N ASP A 129 -23.26 -3.73 -5.86
CA ASP A 129 -24.43 -3.01 -6.39
C ASP A 129 -25.73 -3.69 -5.95
N ALA A 130 -25.84 -5.00 -6.09
CA ALA A 130 -27.00 -5.78 -5.61
C ALA A 130 -27.20 -5.63 -4.10
N THR A 131 -26.10 -5.52 -3.33
CA THR A 131 -26.17 -5.26 -1.89
C THR A 131 -26.74 -3.88 -1.60
N LYS A 132 -26.30 -2.83 -2.31
CA LYS A 132 -26.86 -1.46 -2.20
C LYS A 132 -28.34 -1.44 -2.55
N GLU A 133 -28.73 -2.07 -3.65
CA GLU A 133 -30.12 -2.17 -4.09
C GLU A 133 -31.01 -2.90 -3.07
N SER A 134 -30.50 -3.93 -2.39
CA SER A 134 -31.27 -4.63 -1.36
C SER A 134 -31.58 -3.79 -0.12
N MET A 135 -30.85 -2.68 0.08
CA MET A 135 -30.99 -1.80 1.25
C MET A 135 -32.03 -0.69 1.10
N VAL A 136 -32.49 -0.40 -0.12
CA VAL A 136 -33.54 0.60 -0.32
C VAL A 136 -34.90 0.06 0.11
N PRO A 137 -35.85 0.92 0.55
CA PRO A 137 -37.18 0.47 0.88
C PRO A 137 -37.85 -0.29 -0.27
N GLY A 138 -38.24 -1.55 -0.05
CA GLY A 138 -38.71 -2.46 -1.07
C GLY A 138 -37.64 -3.22 -1.83
N GLY A 139 -36.39 -3.07 -1.48
CA GLY A 139 -35.25 -3.78 -2.09
C GLY A 139 -35.34 -5.30 -1.91
N ASN A 140 -34.81 -6.01 -2.90
CA ASN A 140 -34.91 -7.46 -2.97
C ASN A 140 -33.61 -8.15 -2.53
N MET A 141 -33.64 -8.82 -1.37
CA MET A 141 -32.51 -9.64 -0.88
C MET A 141 -32.15 -10.82 -1.79
N THR A 142 -33.09 -11.25 -2.66
CA THR A 142 -32.85 -12.35 -3.59
C THR A 142 -31.76 -11.99 -4.62
N THR A 143 -31.71 -10.72 -5.06
CA THR A 143 -30.68 -10.25 -5.99
C THR A 143 -29.30 -10.34 -5.35
N ALA A 144 -29.12 -9.91 -4.12
CA ALA A 144 -27.87 -10.02 -3.39
C ALA A 144 -27.46 -11.48 -3.17
N TYR A 145 -28.41 -12.37 -2.88
CA TYR A 145 -28.16 -13.82 -2.76
C TYR A 145 -27.64 -14.44 -4.06
N HIS A 146 -28.23 -14.08 -5.21
CA HIS A 146 -27.73 -14.57 -6.51
C HIS A 146 -26.33 -14.03 -6.83
N ALA A 147 -26.06 -12.76 -6.56
CA ALA A 147 -24.75 -12.16 -6.77
C ALA A 147 -23.65 -12.84 -5.91
N VAL A 148 -24.00 -13.32 -4.71
CA VAL A 148 -23.07 -14.13 -3.89
C VAL A 148 -22.76 -15.46 -4.55
N LYS A 149 -23.74 -16.10 -5.20
CA LYS A 149 -23.48 -17.37 -5.95
C LYS A 149 -22.56 -17.16 -7.14
N ASP A 150 -22.66 -16.02 -7.83
CA ASP A 150 -21.76 -15.70 -8.95
C ASP A 150 -20.31 -15.50 -8.43
N VAL A 151 -20.15 -14.92 -7.23
CA VAL A 151 -18.86 -14.84 -6.55
C VAL A 151 -18.33 -16.22 -6.16
N ASP A 152 -19.19 -17.18 -5.79
CA ASP A 152 -18.78 -18.54 -5.44
C ASP A 152 -18.11 -19.28 -6.61
N GLU A 153 -18.58 -19.06 -7.84
CA GLU A 153 -17.94 -19.62 -9.04
C GLU A 153 -16.54 -19.01 -9.24
N VAL A 154 -16.42 -17.68 -9.06
CA VAL A 154 -15.12 -17.00 -9.11
C VAL A 154 -14.19 -17.51 -8.02
N VAL A 155 -14.67 -17.67 -6.79
CA VAL A 155 -13.91 -18.24 -5.66
C VAL A 155 -13.37 -19.63 -6.02
N TYR A 156 -14.19 -20.49 -6.61
CA TYR A 156 -13.75 -21.82 -7.02
C TYR A 156 -12.63 -21.77 -8.06
N GLN A 157 -12.76 -20.93 -9.08
CA GLN A 157 -11.76 -20.76 -10.14
C GLN A 157 -10.45 -20.15 -9.58
N LEU A 158 -10.51 -19.10 -8.77
CA LEU A 158 -9.34 -18.47 -8.15
C LEU A 158 -8.55 -19.46 -7.28
N VAL A 159 -9.23 -20.18 -6.40
CA VAL A 159 -8.58 -21.18 -5.54
C VAL A 159 -7.91 -22.27 -6.36
N ASN A 160 -8.53 -22.76 -7.42
CA ASN A 160 -7.94 -23.78 -8.28
C ASN A 160 -6.70 -23.24 -9.02
N VAL A 161 -6.78 -22.03 -9.61
CA VAL A 161 -5.65 -21.42 -10.30
C VAL A 161 -4.46 -21.27 -9.36
N ILE A 162 -4.67 -20.71 -8.16
CA ILE A 162 -3.58 -20.48 -7.20
C ILE A 162 -3.04 -21.81 -6.66
N LYS A 163 -3.93 -22.77 -6.36
CA LYS A 163 -3.53 -24.08 -5.80
C LYS A 163 -2.67 -24.90 -6.78
N PHE A 164 -2.95 -24.81 -8.05
CA PHE A 164 -2.28 -25.60 -9.09
C PHE A 164 -1.26 -24.80 -9.90
N ASP A 165 -0.93 -23.56 -9.49
CA ASP A 165 0.13 -22.78 -10.11
C ASP A 165 1.49 -23.45 -9.87
N PRO A 166 2.21 -23.88 -10.94
CA PRO A 166 3.50 -24.53 -10.80
C PRO A 166 4.58 -23.66 -10.18
N SER A 167 4.48 -22.32 -10.32
CA SER A 167 5.44 -21.38 -9.76
C SER A 167 5.32 -21.32 -8.23
N GLY A 168 4.11 -21.57 -7.72
CA GLY A 168 3.79 -21.44 -6.30
C GLY A 168 3.93 -20.02 -5.76
N LEU A 169 4.21 -19.03 -6.62
CA LEU A 169 4.40 -17.63 -6.28
C LEU A 169 3.21 -16.81 -6.81
N VAL A 170 2.89 -15.72 -6.13
CA VAL A 170 1.81 -14.81 -6.50
C VAL A 170 2.34 -13.40 -6.67
N HIS A 171 1.98 -12.78 -7.79
CA HIS A 171 2.19 -11.36 -8.01
C HIS A 171 0.85 -10.69 -8.35
N ILE A 172 0.67 -9.48 -7.82
CA ILE A 172 -0.60 -8.76 -7.91
C ILE A 172 -0.54 -7.52 -8.80
N ASN A 173 0.60 -7.22 -9.42
CA ASN A 173 0.77 -6.02 -10.24
C ASN A 173 -0.26 -5.93 -11.38
N ASN A 174 -0.64 -7.06 -11.97
CA ASN A 174 -1.64 -7.14 -13.03
C ASN A 174 -3.09 -7.06 -12.53
N LEU A 175 -3.31 -7.06 -11.21
CA LEU A 175 -4.65 -6.99 -10.62
C LEU A 175 -5.07 -5.56 -10.27
N LYS A 176 -4.18 -4.58 -10.42
CA LYS A 176 -4.40 -3.19 -9.99
C LYS A 176 -4.87 -2.33 -11.14
N SER A 177 -5.94 -1.55 -10.88
CA SER A 177 -6.43 -0.50 -11.76
C SER A 177 -6.80 0.72 -10.92
N TYR A 178 -6.64 1.92 -11.47
CA TYR A 178 -7.04 3.16 -10.81
C TYR A 178 -8.56 3.28 -10.77
N ASP A 179 -9.21 2.99 -11.89
CA ASP A 179 -10.64 2.93 -11.97
C ASP A 179 -11.13 1.67 -11.23
N GLU A 180 -12.15 1.83 -10.36
CA GLU A 180 -12.73 0.72 -9.61
C GLU A 180 -11.82 0.09 -8.52
N TYR A 181 -10.97 0.91 -7.91
CA TYR A 181 -10.04 0.51 -6.87
C TYR A 181 -10.60 -0.52 -5.86
N THR A 182 -11.83 -0.32 -5.37
CA THR A 182 -12.44 -1.19 -4.35
C THR A 182 -12.56 -2.65 -4.80
N TYR A 183 -12.94 -2.90 -6.05
CA TYR A 183 -13.17 -4.27 -6.55
C TYR A 183 -11.85 -4.97 -6.86
N HIS A 184 -10.90 -4.25 -7.45
CA HIS A 184 -9.54 -4.75 -7.67
C HIS A 184 -8.83 -5.03 -6.36
N HIS A 185 -8.99 -4.19 -5.35
CA HIS A 185 -8.48 -4.40 -3.99
C HIS A 185 -9.04 -5.69 -3.38
N SER A 186 -10.35 -5.88 -3.40
CA SER A 186 -10.98 -7.11 -2.88
C SER A 186 -10.45 -8.36 -3.57
N LEU A 187 -10.26 -8.32 -4.91
CA LEU A 187 -9.65 -9.41 -5.65
C LEU A 187 -8.20 -9.65 -5.23
N SER A 188 -7.38 -8.61 -5.14
CA SER A 188 -5.97 -8.72 -4.73
C SER A 188 -5.84 -9.32 -3.32
N VAL A 189 -6.64 -8.83 -2.38
CA VAL A 189 -6.66 -9.34 -0.99
C VAL A 189 -7.07 -10.82 -0.98
N ALA A 190 -8.04 -11.23 -1.79
CA ALA A 190 -8.46 -12.63 -1.89
C ALA A 190 -7.34 -13.53 -2.44
N VAL A 191 -6.67 -13.11 -3.51
CA VAL A 191 -5.56 -13.84 -4.13
C VAL A 191 -4.40 -14.03 -3.15
N LEU A 192 -3.98 -12.96 -2.48
CA LEU A 192 -2.93 -13.00 -1.46
C LEU A 192 -3.32 -13.88 -0.26
N SER A 193 -4.57 -13.75 0.21
CA SER A 193 -5.07 -14.56 1.33
C SER A 193 -5.07 -16.06 1.00
N VAL A 194 -5.51 -16.46 -0.20
CA VAL A 194 -5.49 -17.86 -0.64
C VAL A 194 -4.05 -18.39 -0.72
N ALA A 195 -3.11 -17.60 -1.23
CA ALA A 195 -1.70 -17.98 -1.30
C ALA A 195 -1.09 -18.20 0.10
N ILE A 196 -1.40 -17.30 1.06
CA ILE A 196 -1.00 -17.46 2.46
C ILE A 196 -1.63 -18.74 3.05
N GLY A 197 -2.95 -18.93 2.89
CA GLY A 197 -3.67 -20.09 3.39
C GLY A 197 -3.14 -21.40 2.83
N GLN A 198 -2.78 -21.44 1.53
CA GLN A 198 -2.14 -22.60 0.92
C GLN A 198 -0.79 -22.93 1.59
N THR A 199 0.02 -21.92 1.90
CA THR A 199 1.30 -22.11 2.60
C THR A 199 1.11 -22.65 4.02
N LEU A 200 0.03 -22.23 4.68
CA LEU A 200 -0.35 -22.72 6.00
C LEU A 200 -0.98 -24.12 5.96
N GLY A 201 -1.09 -24.76 4.80
CA GLY A 201 -1.62 -26.13 4.66
C GLY A 201 -3.14 -26.23 4.69
N MET A 202 -3.88 -25.14 4.46
CA MET A 202 -5.34 -25.14 4.45
C MET A 202 -5.91 -26.03 3.34
N THR A 203 -6.99 -26.74 3.64
CA THR A 203 -7.71 -27.58 2.67
C THR A 203 -8.42 -26.76 1.60
N GLY A 204 -8.82 -27.40 0.48
CA GLY A 204 -9.56 -26.71 -0.57
C GLY A 204 -10.89 -26.09 -0.10
N GLY A 205 -11.56 -26.68 0.89
CA GLY A 205 -12.76 -26.13 1.52
C GLY A 205 -12.47 -24.86 2.32
N GLU A 206 -11.45 -24.91 3.16
CA GLU A 206 -10.99 -23.76 3.95
C GLU A 206 -10.48 -22.63 3.08
N LEU A 207 -9.72 -22.92 2.01
CA LEU A 207 -9.26 -21.92 1.04
C LEU A 207 -10.43 -21.22 0.33
N ARG A 208 -11.51 -21.95 -0.03
CA ARG A 208 -12.70 -21.30 -0.60
C ARG A 208 -13.40 -20.40 0.40
N ASN A 209 -13.53 -20.81 1.66
CA ASN A 209 -14.11 -19.99 2.71
C ASN A 209 -13.25 -18.73 2.97
N LEU A 210 -11.94 -18.88 3.04
CA LEU A 210 -11.00 -17.77 3.18
C LEU A 210 -11.08 -16.79 1.99
N CYS A 211 -11.10 -17.31 0.75
CA CYS A 211 -11.23 -16.51 -0.47
C CYS A 211 -12.54 -15.69 -0.46
N ARG A 212 -13.67 -16.34 -0.13
CA ARG A 212 -14.97 -15.67 0.01
C ARG A 212 -14.94 -14.60 1.09
N CYS A 213 -14.35 -14.90 2.25
CA CYS A 213 -14.19 -13.93 3.33
C CYS A 213 -13.35 -12.72 2.90
N ALA A 214 -12.26 -12.94 2.18
CA ALA A 214 -11.39 -11.88 1.67
C ALA A 214 -12.07 -11.03 0.59
N ILE A 215 -12.84 -11.62 -0.32
CA ILE A 215 -13.64 -10.85 -1.30
C ILE A 215 -14.65 -9.92 -0.61
N LEU A 216 -15.26 -10.41 0.46
CA LEU A 216 -16.36 -9.73 1.17
C LEU A 216 -15.89 -8.86 2.33
N HIS A 217 -14.59 -8.83 2.68
CA HIS A 217 -14.11 -8.18 3.90
C HIS A 217 -14.58 -6.73 4.05
N ASP A 218 -14.64 -6.03 2.94
CA ASP A 218 -14.99 -4.62 2.83
C ASP A 218 -16.45 -4.34 2.42
N ILE A 219 -17.32 -5.36 2.33
CA ILE A 219 -18.71 -5.19 1.88
C ILE A 219 -19.47 -4.15 2.71
N GLY A 220 -19.12 -4.00 3.97
CA GLY A 220 -19.73 -3.02 4.87
C GLY A 220 -19.41 -1.56 4.55
N LYS A 221 -18.46 -1.27 3.66
CA LYS A 221 -18.17 0.10 3.20
C LYS A 221 -19.38 0.75 2.49
N ILE A 222 -20.32 -0.06 1.98
CA ILE A 222 -21.57 0.45 1.43
C ILE A 222 -22.42 1.24 2.46
N PHE A 223 -22.21 1.00 3.75
CA PHE A 223 -22.89 1.69 4.86
C PHE A 223 -22.16 2.97 5.30
N VAL A 224 -20.96 3.21 4.79
CA VAL A 224 -20.18 4.41 5.11
C VAL A 224 -20.46 5.50 4.08
N PRO A 225 -20.67 6.76 4.48
CA PRO A 225 -20.84 7.86 3.55
C PRO A 225 -19.67 7.93 2.55
N ILE A 226 -19.99 8.01 1.27
CA ILE A 226 -19.00 7.99 0.18
C ILE A 226 -17.97 9.12 0.31
N ASP A 227 -18.39 10.28 0.82
CA ASP A 227 -17.51 11.43 1.05
C ASP A 227 -16.44 11.15 2.10
N LEU A 228 -16.70 10.25 3.08
CA LEU A 228 -15.70 9.82 4.05
C LEU A 228 -14.72 8.81 3.45
N ILE A 229 -15.21 7.92 2.58
CA ILE A 229 -14.35 6.94 1.90
C ILE A 229 -13.38 7.65 0.96
N ASN A 230 -13.86 8.67 0.26
CA ASN A 230 -13.10 9.43 -0.74
C ASN A 230 -12.45 10.70 -0.17
N LYS A 231 -12.52 10.93 1.14
CA LYS A 231 -12.02 12.16 1.75
C LYS A 231 -10.53 12.34 1.51
N PRO A 232 -10.12 13.46 0.90
CA PRO A 232 -8.71 13.78 0.77
C PRO A 232 -8.09 14.08 2.12
N GLY A 233 -7.05 13.32 2.49
CA GLY A 233 -6.29 13.54 3.71
C GLY A 233 -6.70 12.66 4.88
N LYS A 234 -6.38 13.09 6.10
CA LYS A 234 -6.64 12.31 7.32
C LYS A 234 -8.09 12.50 7.79
N LEU A 235 -8.71 11.41 8.19
CA LEU A 235 -9.99 11.43 8.90
C LEU A 235 -9.78 11.98 10.32
N ASP A 236 -10.76 12.72 10.82
CA ASP A 236 -10.82 13.04 12.25
C ASP A 236 -11.28 11.81 13.06
N VAL A 237 -11.28 11.94 14.40
CA VAL A 237 -11.60 10.81 15.28
C VAL A 237 -13.03 10.29 15.05
N LYS A 238 -14.02 11.18 14.85
CA LYS A 238 -15.42 10.79 14.64
C LYS A 238 -15.63 10.16 13.27
N GLU A 239 -15.02 10.73 12.26
CA GLU A 239 -15.03 10.20 10.90
C GLU A 239 -14.40 8.79 10.86
N PHE A 240 -13.26 8.63 11.55
CA PHE A 240 -12.58 7.34 11.63
C PHE A 240 -13.44 6.30 12.36
N GLU A 241 -14.12 6.66 13.45
CA GLU A 241 -15.06 5.76 14.13
C GLU A 241 -16.20 5.34 13.17
N THR A 242 -16.74 6.28 12.37
CA THR A 242 -17.76 5.95 11.37
C THR A 242 -17.25 4.98 10.31
N VAL A 243 -16.00 5.14 9.87
CA VAL A 243 -15.40 4.21 8.90
C VAL A 243 -15.15 2.83 9.53
N LYS A 244 -14.72 2.74 10.78
CA LYS A 244 -14.52 1.45 11.49
C LYS A 244 -15.78 0.58 11.53
N ASP A 245 -16.95 1.20 11.56
CA ASP A 245 -18.23 0.48 11.61
C ASP A 245 -18.44 -0.47 10.42
N HIS A 246 -17.73 -0.25 9.27
CA HIS A 246 -17.90 -1.12 8.10
C HIS A 246 -17.65 -2.58 8.42
N ALA A 247 -16.67 -2.90 9.27
CA ALA A 247 -16.33 -4.27 9.61
C ALA A 247 -17.50 -4.99 10.32
N ILE A 248 -18.09 -4.32 11.33
CA ILE A 248 -19.25 -4.85 12.05
C ILE A 248 -20.47 -4.94 11.14
N ARG A 249 -20.79 -3.85 10.43
CA ARG A 249 -21.97 -3.75 9.56
C ARG A 249 -21.93 -4.76 8.43
N GLY A 250 -20.77 -4.99 7.82
CA GLY A 250 -20.58 -6.00 6.77
C GLY A 250 -20.92 -7.41 7.26
N GLY A 251 -20.34 -7.83 8.38
CA GLY A 251 -20.63 -9.13 8.95
C GLY A 251 -22.07 -9.29 9.42
N GLN A 252 -22.67 -8.25 10.02
CA GLN A 252 -24.09 -8.24 10.43
C GLN A 252 -25.04 -8.33 9.22
N TYR A 253 -24.75 -7.61 8.14
CA TYR A 253 -25.55 -7.66 6.92
C TYR A 253 -25.59 -9.07 6.35
N LEU A 254 -24.45 -9.72 6.22
CA LEU A 254 -24.37 -11.09 5.69
C LEU A 254 -25.06 -12.10 6.64
N LYS A 255 -24.88 -11.93 7.94
CA LYS A 255 -25.56 -12.75 8.95
C LYS A 255 -27.08 -12.62 8.85
N ASN A 256 -27.61 -11.40 8.78
CA ASN A 256 -29.05 -11.13 8.69
C ASN A 256 -29.65 -11.64 7.39
N GLY A 257 -28.88 -11.59 6.28
CA GLY A 257 -29.26 -12.16 5.00
C GLY A 257 -29.09 -13.67 4.89
N THR A 258 -28.59 -14.35 5.96
CA THR A 258 -28.28 -15.79 5.97
C THR A 258 -27.26 -16.17 4.88
N ILE A 259 -26.37 -15.22 4.50
CA ILE A 259 -25.34 -15.40 3.50
C ILE A 259 -24.06 -15.91 4.18
N GLY A 260 -23.63 -17.11 3.81
CA GLY A 260 -22.45 -17.74 4.41
C GLY A 260 -22.71 -18.38 5.79
N ASN A 261 -21.68 -18.49 6.59
CA ASN A 261 -21.70 -19.12 7.91
C ASN A 261 -21.05 -18.21 8.96
N MET A 262 -21.08 -18.66 10.23
CA MET A 262 -20.55 -17.90 11.36
C MET A 262 -19.04 -17.56 11.18
N GLU A 263 -18.26 -18.46 10.62
CA GLU A 263 -16.82 -18.28 10.37
C GLU A 263 -16.57 -17.13 9.40
N LEU A 264 -17.37 -17.06 8.32
CA LEU A 264 -17.33 -15.96 7.35
C LEU A 264 -17.67 -14.63 8.02
N TRP A 265 -18.78 -14.57 8.77
CA TRP A 265 -19.24 -13.31 9.38
C TRP A 265 -18.24 -12.77 10.39
N ILE A 266 -17.70 -13.64 11.25
CA ILE A 266 -16.71 -13.25 12.26
C ILE A 266 -15.39 -12.89 11.58
N GLY A 267 -15.00 -13.63 10.54
CA GLY A 267 -13.81 -13.35 9.74
C GLY A 267 -13.81 -11.93 9.17
N ILE A 268 -14.96 -11.51 8.64
CA ILE A 268 -15.16 -10.15 8.11
C ILE A 268 -15.16 -9.12 9.26
N MET A 269 -15.87 -9.39 10.36
CA MET A 269 -15.94 -8.42 11.45
C MET A 269 -14.59 -8.10 12.09
N CYS A 270 -13.65 -9.05 12.09
CA CYS A 270 -12.40 -8.98 12.86
C CYS A 270 -11.14 -8.74 11.99
N HIS A 271 -11.27 -8.43 10.69
CA HIS A 271 -10.10 -8.29 9.81
C HIS A 271 -9.20 -7.08 10.13
N HIS A 272 -9.66 -6.15 10.95
CA HIS A 272 -8.87 -5.03 11.47
C HIS A 272 -8.39 -5.22 12.92
N GLU A 273 -8.59 -6.40 13.51
CA GLU A 273 -7.98 -6.74 14.78
C GLU A 273 -6.46 -6.89 14.63
N LYS A 274 -5.73 -6.60 15.71
CA LYS A 274 -4.26 -6.70 15.76
C LYS A 274 -3.84 -7.64 16.88
N ILE A 275 -2.77 -8.38 16.67
CA ILE A 275 -2.25 -9.39 17.60
C ILE A 275 -2.02 -8.83 19.02
N ASP A 276 -1.63 -7.55 19.14
CA ASP A 276 -1.40 -6.85 20.40
C ASP A 276 -2.69 -6.34 21.10
N GLY A 277 -3.84 -6.43 20.42
CA GLY A 277 -5.14 -5.96 20.93
C GLY A 277 -5.40 -4.47 20.71
N THR A 278 -4.58 -3.77 19.93
CA THR A 278 -4.80 -2.36 19.56
C THR A 278 -5.69 -2.21 18.33
N GLY A 279 -6.17 -3.30 17.76
CA GLY A 279 -7.09 -3.35 16.63
C GLY A 279 -8.54 -3.03 17.01
N TYR A 280 -9.44 -3.20 16.06
CA TYR A 280 -10.87 -2.99 16.24
C TYR A 280 -11.67 -4.08 15.49
N PRO A 281 -12.94 -4.31 15.84
CA PRO A 281 -13.82 -3.53 16.72
C PRO A 281 -13.79 -3.98 18.19
N ARG A 282 -13.16 -5.09 18.52
CA ARG A 282 -13.29 -5.72 19.86
C ARG A 282 -12.00 -5.67 20.68
N GLY A 283 -10.85 -5.36 20.08
CA GLY A 283 -9.53 -5.38 20.69
C GLY A 283 -9.09 -6.80 21.08
N LEU A 284 -9.40 -7.77 20.22
CA LEU A 284 -9.02 -9.19 20.40
C LEU A 284 -7.50 -9.33 20.28
N LYS A 285 -6.96 -10.35 20.99
CA LYS A 285 -5.52 -10.62 21.03
C LYS A 285 -5.20 -12.01 20.52
N LYS A 286 -4.09 -12.12 19.79
CA LYS A 286 -3.50 -13.41 19.37
C LYS A 286 -4.55 -14.38 18.83
N ASP A 287 -4.71 -15.53 19.47
CA ASP A 287 -5.59 -16.61 19.03
C ASP A 287 -7.10 -16.34 19.27
N GLU A 288 -7.44 -15.26 19.97
CA GLU A 288 -8.83 -14.78 20.04
C GLU A 288 -9.28 -14.24 18.67
N ILE A 289 -8.31 -13.80 17.81
CA ILE A 289 -8.60 -13.33 16.46
C ILE A 289 -8.75 -14.54 15.54
N PRO A 290 -9.87 -14.68 14.82
CA PRO A 290 -10.07 -15.77 13.87
C PRO A 290 -8.95 -15.87 12.84
N LEU A 291 -8.57 -17.08 12.45
CA LEU A 291 -7.47 -17.31 11.52
C LEU A 291 -7.66 -16.56 10.18
N TYR A 292 -8.89 -16.57 9.63
CA TYR A 292 -9.19 -15.84 8.39
C TYR A 292 -8.94 -14.34 8.53
N SER A 293 -9.37 -13.74 9.66
CA SER A 293 -9.13 -12.32 9.94
C SER A 293 -7.65 -11.99 10.00
N ARG A 294 -6.85 -12.83 10.68
CA ARG A 294 -5.38 -12.64 10.76
C ARG A 294 -4.72 -12.73 9.39
N ILE A 295 -5.15 -13.63 8.52
CA ILE A 295 -4.64 -13.77 7.16
C ILE A 295 -5.03 -12.55 6.32
N ILE A 296 -6.31 -12.18 6.33
CA ILE A 296 -6.84 -11.06 5.55
C ILE A 296 -6.16 -9.75 5.95
N SER A 297 -5.90 -9.51 7.25
CA SER A 297 -5.26 -8.28 7.71
C SER A 297 -3.86 -8.06 7.12
N VAL A 298 -3.08 -9.12 6.92
CA VAL A 298 -1.76 -9.05 6.26
C VAL A 298 -1.91 -8.71 4.78
N ALA A 299 -2.82 -9.40 4.10
CA ALA A 299 -3.07 -9.21 2.68
C ALA A 299 -3.63 -7.80 2.37
N ASP A 300 -4.60 -7.34 3.18
CA ASP A 300 -5.23 -6.02 3.06
C ASP A 300 -4.20 -4.89 3.21
N VAL A 301 -3.41 -4.92 4.28
CA VAL A 301 -2.39 -3.88 4.51
C VAL A 301 -1.35 -3.89 3.39
N TYR A 302 -0.87 -5.03 2.94
CA TYR A 302 0.10 -5.11 1.87
C TYR A 302 -0.46 -4.54 0.55
N ASP A 303 -1.68 -4.93 0.16
CA ASP A 303 -2.31 -4.38 -1.05
C ASP A 303 -2.54 -2.87 -0.91
N ALA A 304 -3.00 -2.41 0.26
CA ALA A 304 -3.18 -0.99 0.54
C ALA A 304 -1.87 -0.18 0.45
N LEU A 305 -0.72 -0.76 0.80
CA LEU A 305 0.59 -0.11 0.71
C LEU A 305 1.10 -0.02 -0.73
N THR A 306 0.82 -1.02 -1.55
CA THR A 306 1.34 -1.17 -2.92
C THR A 306 0.39 -0.67 -4.00
N SER A 307 -0.85 -0.30 -3.66
CA SER A 307 -1.84 0.24 -4.59
C SER A 307 -1.79 1.76 -4.68
N LEU A 308 -2.06 2.29 -5.88
CA LEU A 308 -2.17 3.74 -6.11
C LEU A 308 -3.41 4.25 -5.37
N ARG A 309 -3.24 5.29 -4.57
CA ARG A 309 -4.32 5.99 -3.88
C ARG A 309 -4.26 7.48 -4.19
N PRO A 310 -5.40 8.21 -4.20
CA PRO A 310 -5.43 9.64 -4.56
C PRO A 310 -4.46 10.52 -3.77
N TYR A 311 -4.03 10.05 -2.57
CA TYR A 311 -3.27 10.88 -1.61
C TYR A 311 -1.88 10.34 -1.30
N ARG A 312 -1.47 9.22 -1.93
CA ARG A 312 -0.19 8.59 -1.62
C ARG A 312 0.33 7.78 -2.80
N SER A 313 1.57 8.02 -3.17
CA SER A 313 2.29 7.15 -4.10
C SER A 313 2.40 5.73 -3.53
N PRO A 314 2.26 4.70 -4.37
CA PRO A 314 2.42 3.32 -3.94
C PRO A 314 3.86 3.07 -3.47
N MET A 315 4.00 2.25 -2.44
CA MET A 315 5.31 1.69 -2.06
C MET A 315 5.74 0.65 -3.09
N THR A 316 7.04 0.45 -3.23
CA THR A 316 7.53 -0.72 -3.97
C THR A 316 7.12 -2.00 -3.23
N PRO A 317 6.95 -3.13 -3.95
CA PRO A 317 6.64 -4.41 -3.32
C PRO A 317 7.60 -4.80 -2.20
N GLY A 318 8.90 -4.50 -2.35
CA GLY A 318 9.92 -4.75 -1.35
C GLY A 318 9.72 -3.91 -0.08
N GLU A 319 9.54 -2.59 -0.22
CA GLU A 319 9.30 -1.70 0.93
C GLU A 319 8.02 -2.08 1.70
N ALA A 320 6.96 -2.43 0.96
CA ALA A 320 5.71 -2.87 1.57
C ALA A 320 5.87 -4.18 2.35
N LEU A 321 6.62 -5.14 1.81
CA LEU A 321 6.95 -6.38 2.52
C LEU A 321 7.75 -6.11 3.79
N GLU A 322 8.78 -5.26 3.73
CA GLU A 322 9.58 -4.87 4.91
C GLU A 322 8.70 -4.21 5.97
N MET A 323 7.76 -3.35 5.57
CA MET A 323 6.82 -2.74 6.51
C MET A 323 5.91 -3.77 7.16
N VAL A 324 5.37 -4.74 6.43
CA VAL A 324 4.56 -5.84 6.99
C VAL A 324 5.40 -6.68 7.94
N MET A 325 6.64 -7.03 7.56
CA MET A 325 7.55 -7.82 8.40
C MET A 325 7.92 -7.09 9.69
N SER A 326 8.10 -5.76 9.65
CA SER A 326 8.41 -4.97 10.85
C SER A 326 7.30 -4.97 11.90
N GLN A 327 6.07 -5.29 11.51
CA GLN A 327 4.90 -5.35 12.38
C GLN A 327 4.52 -6.78 12.82
N ALA A 328 5.34 -7.78 12.44
CA ALA A 328 5.15 -9.16 12.89
C ALA A 328 5.28 -9.27 14.42
N GLY A 329 4.33 -9.93 15.06
CA GLY A 329 4.25 -10.06 16.51
C GLY A 329 3.58 -8.89 17.25
N THR A 330 3.28 -7.80 16.55
CA THR A 330 2.52 -6.65 17.07
C THR A 330 1.17 -6.51 16.37
N SER A 331 1.16 -6.03 15.13
CA SER A 331 -0.07 -5.97 14.33
C SER A 331 -0.42 -7.33 13.73
N PHE A 332 0.56 -8.11 13.28
CA PHE A 332 0.36 -9.32 12.49
C PHE A 332 0.93 -10.58 13.16
N ASP A 333 0.31 -11.70 12.88
CA ASP A 333 0.80 -13.03 13.27
C ASP A 333 2.10 -13.37 12.54
N ILE A 334 3.12 -13.76 13.30
CA ILE A 334 4.46 -14.05 12.78
C ILE A 334 4.43 -15.17 11.74
N ASN A 335 3.67 -16.25 12.02
CA ASN A 335 3.59 -17.40 11.11
C ASN A 335 2.91 -17.03 9.79
N ILE A 336 1.90 -16.16 9.85
CA ILE A 336 1.19 -15.66 8.66
C ILE A 336 2.11 -14.76 7.84
N VAL A 337 2.88 -13.86 8.48
CA VAL A 337 3.86 -13.01 7.77
C VAL A 337 4.96 -13.86 7.13
N GLN A 338 5.43 -14.91 7.78
CA GLN A 338 6.39 -15.85 7.19
C GLN A 338 5.82 -16.60 5.98
N ALA A 339 4.59 -17.11 6.09
CA ALA A 339 3.88 -17.76 4.99
C ALA A 339 3.68 -16.80 3.80
N PHE A 340 3.33 -15.55 4.07
CA PHE A 340 3.17 -14.50 3.07
C PHE A 340 4.48 -14.25 2.30
N LYS A 341 5.59 -14.05 3.02
CA LYS A 341 6.92 -13.84 2.41
C LYS A 341 7.31 -14.96 1.44
N LEU A 342 6.98 -16.21 1.76
CA LEU A 342 7.33 -17.37 0.93
C LEU A 342 6.55 -17.43 -0.38
N LYS A 343 5.39 -16.78 -0.49
CA LYS A 343 4.51 -16.85 -1.65
C LYS A 343 4.54 -15.60 -2.53
N LEU A 344 5.11 -14.51 -2.02
CA LEU A 344 5.08 -13.25 -2.74
C LEU A 344 6.20 -13.16 -3.76
N GLU A 345 5.85 -12.99 -5.03
CA GLU A 345 6.77 -12.64 -6.10
C GLU A 345 6.87 -11.11 -6.21
N LEU A 346 7.93 -10.54 -5.63
CA LEU A 346 8.10 -9.09 -5.56
C LEU A 346 8.32 -8.43 -6.92
N TYR A 347 9.19 -9.03 -7.73
CA TYR A 347 9.58 -8.51 -9.03
C TYR A 347 9.55 -9.64 -10.07
N PRO A 348 8.40 -9.91 -10.68
CA PRO A 348 8.27 -10.92 -11.74
C PRO A 348 9.23 -10.67 -12.90
N VAL A 349 9.61 -11.71 -13.60
CA VAL A 349 10.38 -11.60 -14.86
C VAL A 349 9.59 -10.70 -15.82
N ASN A 350 10.31 -9.86 -16.58
CA ASN A 350 9.77 -8.81 -17.45
C ASN A 350 9.22 -7.55 -16.75
N THR A 351 9.32 -7.46 -15.42
CA THR A 351 9.03 -6.20 -14.72
C THR A 351 10.10 -5.16 -15.04
N ILE A 352 9.67 -3.95 -15.40
CA ILE A 352 10.58 -2.81 -15.58
C ILE A 352 10.70 -2.08 -14.25
N VAL A 353 11.93 -1.86 -13.81
CA VAL A 353 12.25 -1.23 -12.54
C VAL A 353 13.20 -0.05 -12.72
N GLU A 354 13.07 0.97 -11.87
CA GLU A 354 14.02 2.07 -11.75
C GLU A 354 14.90 1.83 -10.52
N LEU A 355 16.21 1.97 -10.69
CA LEU A 355 17.19 1.87 -9.62
C LEU A 355 17.41 3.23 -8.93
N SER A 356 18.06 3.20 -7.76
CA SER A 356 18.43 4.39 -6.99
C SER A 356 19.33 5.37 -7.74
N ASP A 357 20.09 4.91 -8.73
CA ASP A 357 20.92 5.72 -9.62
C ASP A 357 20.16 6.20 -10.88
N LYS A 358 18.85 6.01 -10.95
CA LYS A 358 17.95 6.42 -12.03
C LYS A 358 18.05 5.59 -13.30
N ARG A 359 18.85 4.55 -13.34
CA ARG A 359 18.88 3.63 -14.48
C ARG A 359 17.63 2.75 -14.47
N LEU A 360 17.17 2.40 -15.66
CA LEU A 360 16.07 1.46 -15.86
C LEU A 360 16.61 0.08 -16.23
N GLY A 361 16.04 -0.94 -15.64
CA GLY A 361 16.34 -2.34 -15.94
C GLY A 361 15.07 -3.18 -16.06
N ILE A 362 15.18 -4.28 -16.76
CA ILE A 362 14.13 -5.30 -16.86
C ILE A 362 14.56 -6.53 -16.06
N VAL A 363 13.66 -7.06 -15.27
CA VAL A 363 13.93 -8.28 -14.49
C VAL A 363 14.01 -9.48 -15.44
N ILE A 364 15.17 -10.14 -15.47
CA ILE A 364 15.40 -11.35 -16.28
C ILE A 364 15.46 -12.62 -15.43
N ASN A 365 15.72 -12.48 -14.14
CA ASN A 365 15.71 -13.58 -13.19
C ASN A 365 15.36 -13.05 -11.78
N ASN A 366 14.51 -13.74 -11.07
CA ASN A 366 14.02 -13.39 -9.74
C ASN A 366 14.25 -14.49 -8.70
N ALA A 367 15.25 -15.34 -8.89
CA ALA A 367 15.60 -16.39 -7.93
C ALA A 367 15.84 -15.85 -6.51
N ASN A 368 16.30 -14.60 -6.37
CA ASN A 368 16.24 -13.85 -5.13
C ASN A 368 15.10 -12.82 -5.23
N ALA A 369 13.97 -13.08 -4.57
CA ALA A 369 12.75 -12.31 -4.70
C ALA A 369 12.92 -10.79 -4.44
N SER A 370 13.81 -10.39 -3.51
CA SER A 370 14.02 -8.97 -3.16
C SER A 370 15.16 -8.31 -3.94
N ARG A 371 16.04 -9.09 -4.58
CA ARG A 371 17.23 -8.60 -5.29
C ARG A 371 17.44 -9.36 -6.61
N PRO A 372 16.58 -9.08 -7.61
CA PRO A 372 16.58 -9.79 -8.88
C PRO A 372 17.82 -9.47 -9.73
N ILE A 373 17.98 -10.24 -10.81
CA ILE A 373 18.96 -9.97 -11.87
C ILE A 373 18.25 -9.13 -12.93
N LEU A 374 18.89 -8.04 -13.34
CA LEU A 374 18.35 -7.06 -14.28
C LEU A 374 19.19 -7.01 -15.55
N GLN A 375 18.53 -6.96 -16.70
CA GLN A 375 19.09 -6.47 -17.94
C GLN A 375 18.86 -4.97 -18.01
N MET A 376 19.92 -4.17 -18.12
CA MET A 376 19.79 -2.72 -18.15
C MET A 376 19.27 -2.24 -19.51
N LEU A 377 18.32 -1.30 -19.47
CA LEU A 377 17.72 -0.75 -20.68
C LEU A 377 18.68 0.21 -21.39
N GLY A 378 18.88 -0.02 -22.68
CA GLY A 378 19.79 0.79 -23.51
C GLY A 378 21.26 0.37 -23.44
N SER A 379 21.58 -0.77 -22.83
CA SER A 379 22.91 -1.38 -22.83
C SER A 379 22.82 -2.90 -22.77
N GLU A 380 23.94 -3.59 -23.03
CA GLU A 380 24.07 -5.04 -22.85
C GLU A 380 24.44 -5.43 -21.39
N GLU A 381 24.47 -4.46 -20.47
CA GLU A 381 24.87 -4.67 -19.09
C GLU A 381 23.81 -5.48 -18.33
N VAL A 382 24.27 -6.55 -17.64
CA VAL A 382 23.47 -7.35 -16.73
C VAL A 382 23.92 -7.06 -15.31
N ILE A 383 23.01 -6.68 -14.43
CA ILE A 383 23.27 -6.39 -13.02
C ILE A 383 22.55 -7.42 -12.15
N ASN A 384 23.33 -8.16 -11.37
CA ASN A 384 22.80 -8.99 -10.29
C ASN A 384 22.76 -8.14 -9.01
N LEU A 385 21.56 -7.74 -8.57
CA LEU A 385 21.42 -6.92 -7.37
C LEU A 385 21.86 -7.64 -6.09
N SER A 386 21.99 -8.99 -6.11
CA SER A 386 22.46 -9.77 -4.97
C SER A 386 23.99 -9.76 -4.81
N ASP A 387 24.74 -9.28 -5.80
CA ASP A 387 26.19 -9.22 -5.73
C ASP A 387 26.64 -8.12 -4.75
N LEU A 388 27.71 -8.37 -4.01
CA LEU A 388 28.24 -7.44 -3.01
C LEU A 388 28.56 -6.06 -3.59
N THR A 389 29.06 -6.03 -4.83
CA THR A 389 29.37 -4.78 -5.56
C THR A 389 28.14 -3.92 -5.86
N ASN A 390 26.96 -4.54 -5.90
CA ASN A 390 25.70 -3.91 -6.27
C ASN A 390 24.78 -3.66 -5.07
N MET A 391 25.24 -3.90 -3.83
CA MET A 391 24.42 -3.78 -2.61
C MET A 391 23.85 -2.39 -2.38
N SER A 392 24.51 -1.35 -2.87
CA SER A 392 24.04 0.05 -2.78
C SER A 392 22.90 0.40 -3.79
N LEU A 393 22.74 -0.43 -4.84
CA LEU A 393 21.68 -0.26 -5.79
C LEU A 393 20.39 -0.87 -5.23
N VAL A 394 19.33 -0.07 -5.19
CA VAL A 394 17.99 -0.50 -4.76
C VAL A 394 16.96 -0.14 -5.80
N ILE A 395 15.89 -0.95 -5.88
CA ILE A 395 14.74 -0.65 -6.74
C ILE A 395 13.92 0.44 -6.04
N THR A 396 13.74 1.58 -6.70
CA THR A 396 13.02 2.73 -6.18
C THR A 396 11.64 2.90 -6.81
N ARG A 397 11.40 2.27 -7.96
CA ARG A 397 10.10 2.30 -8.65
C ARG A 397 9.91 1.05 -9.50
N VAL A 398 8.66 0.62 -9.59
CA VAL A 398 8.21 -0.42 -10.52
C VAL A 398 7.32 0.25 -11.57
N HIS A 399 7.59 -0.02 -12.84
CA HIS A 399 6.79 0.48 -13.97
C HIS A 399 5.85 -0.60 -14.45
N ASN A 400 4.55 -0.33 -14.44
CA ASN A 400 3.57 -1.23 -15.04
C ASN A 400 3.60 -1.09 -16.56
N PRO A 401 3.61 -2.20 -17.30
CA PRO A 401 3.63 -2.17 -18.77
C PRO A 401 2.37 -1.54 -19.38
N ASP A 402 1.27 -1.48 -18.64
CA ASP A 402 -0.03 -0.97 -19.09
C ASP A 402 -0.33 0.46 -18.61
N GLU A 403 0.58 1.08 -17.83
CA GLU A 403 0.42 2.49 -17.44
C GLU A 403 0.60 3.37 -18.69
N SER A 404 -0.50 4.02 -19.09
CA SER A 404 -0.44 5.07 -20.10
C SER A 404 0.27 6.30 -19.52
N PRO A 405 0.96 7.12 -20.33
CA PRO A 405 1.64 8.33 -19.87
C PRO A 405 0.73 9.39 -19.24
N SER A 406 -0.58 9.21 -19.29
CA SER A 406 -1.60 10.11 -18.75
C SER A 406 -1.87 9.93 -17.26
N ASP A 407 -1.38 8.84 -16.65
CA ASP A 407 -1.67 8.51 -15.25
C ASP A 407 -0.63 9.08 -14.27
N GLU A 408 0.29 9.91 -14.72
CA GLU A 408 1.10 10.74 -13.84
C GLU A 408 0.19 11.82 -13.21
N VAL A 409 -0.29 11.52 -12.02
CA VAL A 409 -0.97 12.47 -11.15
C VAL A 409 -0.13 13.75 -11.09
N LYS A 410 -0.70 14.85 -11.59
CA LYS A 410 -0.20 16.18 -11.31
C LYS A 410 -0.29 16.38 -9.80
N ILE A 411 0.82 16.26 -9.12
CA ILE A 411 0.96 16.75 -7.75
C ILE A 411 1.23 18.25 -7.91
N ASP A 412 0.18 19.05 -7.74
CA ASP A 412 0.29 20.49 -7.50
C ASP A 412 0.79 20.75 -6.09
#